data_eaaa4d46be67542da2941a849025cfe6
#
_entry.id   eaaa4d46be67542da2941a849025cfe6
#
_cell.length_a   1.000
_cell.length_b   1.000
_cell.length_c   1.000
_cell.angle_alpha   90.00
_cell.angle_beta   90.00
_cell.angle_gamma   90.00
#
_symmetry.space_group_name_H-M   'P 1'
#
loop_
_entity.id
_entity.type
_entity.pdbx_description
1 polymer ?
#
loop_
_entity_poly.entity_id
_entity_poly.type
_entity_poly.pdbx_seq_one_letter_code
_entity_poly.pdbx_strand_id
1 'polypeptide(L)'
;TIPAEKIIEVKRAQGVAASGDCVFVRHVSGMVSRLYFKSYEKGRSKLQGETLDFAALDEEPPMEIYTEVLTRTNATKGIIWITFTPLLGMSDVVRLFLQNPTPDRSDTNMTIEDVEHYTPEERARIIASYPAHEREARAKGIPILGSGRVFPIAESVITVEPFNVPDIWPRIVGLDFGWDHPSAVVWMAWDRDTDTIYVYDCLRVRETTPAEQAPAILARGSWIPVAWPHDGLQTEKGSGFQLAQQYRDAKVNMLHEMAQFPETGDESGHKVSRVSVEAGVLAMLQKMQSGKFKVFSSCNDWFEEFRLYHRKEGKIVKLQDDLMAATRYGYMMLRYAITPPDPSKIILNPRRAFDWRAG
;
A
#
# COMPACT_ATOMS: atom_id res chain seq x y z
N THR A 1 -3.06 -16.73 -33.67
CA THR A 1 -2.11 -17.65 -34.37
C THR A 1 -1.84 -17.14 -35.77
N ILE A 2 -0.57 -17.20 -36.21
CA ILE A 2 -0.18 -16.83 -37.56
C ILE A 2 -0.50 -18.01 -38.47
N PRO A 3 -1.25 -17.85 -39.57
CA PRO A 3 -1.52 -18.93 -40.52
C PRO A 3 -0.21 -19.48 -41.10
N ALA A 4 -0.09 -20.80 -41.19
CA ALA A 4 1.13 -21.46 -41.64
C ALA A 4 1.60 -21.03 -43.01
N GLU A 5 0.66 -20.77 -43.95
CA GLU A 5 0.93 -20.28 -45.28
C GLU A 5 1.51 -18.86 -45.37
N LYS A 6 1.44 -18.10 -44.27
CA LYS A 6 2.04 -16.77 -44.12
C LYS A 6 3.47 -16.81 -43.61
N ILE A 7 3.88 -17.93 -43.01
CA ILE A 7 5.24 -18.10 -42.47
C ILE A 7 6.18 -18.41 -43.62
N ILE A 8 7.17 -17.57 -43.82
CA ILE A 8 8.17 -17.71 -44.92
C ILE A 8 9.36 -18.53 -44.39
N GLU A 9 9.86 -18.24 -43.21
CA GLU A 9 11.04 -18.83 -42.61
C GLU A 9 10.98 -18.72 -41.08
N VAL A 10 11.50 -19.76 -40.41
CA VAL A 10 11.71 -19.71 -38.95
C VAL A 10 13.22 -19.91 -38.69
N LYS A 11 13.89 -18.89 -38.17
CA LYS A 11 15.27 -19.00 -37.69
C LYS A 11 15.24 -19.49 -36.26
N ARG A 12 15.99 -20.56 -35.97
CA ARG A 12 16.08 -21.14 -34.64
C ARG A 12 17.21 -20.54 -33.82
N ALA A 13 17.02 -20.45 -32.53
CA ALA A 13 18.05 -20.04 -31.59
C ALA A 13 19.20 -21.08 -31.57
N GLN A 14 20.44 -20.62 -31.53
CA GLN A 14 21.57 -21.54 -31.38
C GLN A 14 21.54 -22.18 -30.01
N GLY A 15 21.66 -23.50 -29.97
CA GLY A 15 21.79 -24.29 -28.72
C GLY A 15 20.48 -24.68 -28.04
N VAL A 16 19.30 -24.32 -28.57
CA VAL A 16 18.01 -24.70 -28.02
C VAL A 16 17.15 -25.38 -29.09
N ALA A 17 16.94 -26.68 -28.94
CA ALA A 17 16.09 -27.45 -29.86
C ALA A 17 14.64 -26.92 -29.79
N ALA A 18 14.03 -26.67 -30.97
CA ALA A 18 12.66 -26.19 -31.13
C ALA A 18 12.34 -24.72 -30.68
N SER A 19 13.31 -23.92 -30.29
CA SER A 19 13.09 -22.51 -29.99
C SER A 19 13.32 -21.62 -31.21
N GLY A 20 12.29 -20.83 -31.63
CA GLY A 20 12.43 -19.83 -32.68
C GLY A 20 13.06 -18.55 -32.11
N ASP A 21 14.07 -18.00 -32.81
CA ASP A 21 14.66 -16.71 -32.47
C ASP A 21 14.02 -15.57 -33.29
N CYS A 22 13.70 -15.89 -34.56
CA CYS A 22 13.05 -14.96 -35.47
C CYS A 22 12.14 -15.72 -36.45
N VAL A 23 10.96 -15.18 -36.68
CA VAL A 23 10.00 -15.67 -37.71
C VAL A 23 9.77 -14.59 -38.75
N PHE A 24 9.91 -14.97 -40.03
CA PHE A 24 9.61 -14.12 -41.16
C PHE A 24 8.19 -14.42 -41.63
N VAL A 25 7.35 -13.39 -41.70
CA VAL A 25 5.93 -13.51 -42.02
C VAL A 25 5.60 -12.60 -43.20
N ARG A 26 4.85 -13.14 -44.16
CA ARG A 26 4.34 -12.37 -45.29
C ARG A 26 3.26 -11.39 -44.83
N HIS A 27 3.55 -10.10 -44.91
CA HIS A 27 2.60 -9.05 -44.60
C HIS A 27 1.56 -8.88 -45.73
N VAL A 28 0.37 -8.34 -45.39
CA VAL A 28 -0.71 -8.09 -46.39
C VAL A 28 -0.31 -7.12 -47.48
N SER A 29 0.67 -6.25 -47.23
CA SER A 29 1.24 -5.32 -48.24
C SER A 29 2.16 -6.02 -49.25
N GLY A 30 2.45 -7.31 -49.09
CA GLY A 30 3.45 -8.03 -49.87
C GLY A 30 4.88 -7.98 -49.32
N MET A 31 5.14 -7.12 -48.35
CA MET A 31 6.44 -7.04 -47.66
C MET A 31 6.60 -8.19 -46.63
N VAL A 32 7.76 -8.25 -46.01
CA VAL A 32 8.09 -9.27 -44.99
C VAL A 32 8.21 -8.61 -43.63
N SER A 33 7.38 -9.03 -42.69
CA SER A 33 7.51 -8.70 -41.26
C SER A 33 8.46 -9.68 -40.59
N ARG A 34 9.21 -9.18 -39.60
CA ARG A 34 10.12 -9.98 -38.79
C ARG A 34 9.63 -9.96 -37.34
N LEU A 35 9.44 -11.12 -36.75
CA LEU A 35 9.03 -11.30 -35.36
C LEU A 35 10.19 -11.89 -34.59
N TYR A 36 10.71 -11.14 -33.62
CA TYR A 36 11.79 -11.58 -32.75
C TYR A 36 11.23 -12.06 -31.42
N PHE A 37 11.73 -13.16 -30.90
CA PHE A 37 11.40 -13.67 -29.59
C PHE A 37 12.59 -13.48 -28.66
N LYS A 38 12.41 -12.70 -27.60
CA LYS A 38 13.46 -12.34 -26.64
C LYS A 38 12.98 -12.64 -25.23
N SER A 39 13.82 -13.25 -24.40
CA SER A 39 13.55 -13.44 -22.96
C SER A 39 14.06 -12.26 -22.17
N TYR A 40 13.32 -11.84 -21.13
CA TYR A 40 13.73 -10.79 -20.20
C TYR A 40 15.03 -11.15 -19.45
N GLU A 41 15.27 -12.42 -19.18
CA GLU A 41 16.47 -12.90 -18.49
C GLU A 41 17.79 -12.55 -19.23
N LYS A 42 17.72 -12.35 -20.55
CA LYS A 42 18.89 -11.97 -21.35
C LYS A 42 19.25 -10.47 -21.20
N GLY A 43 18.45 -9.74 -20.43
CA GLY A 43 18.64 -8.33 -20.12
C GLY A 43 18.47 -7.39 -21.33
N ARG A 44 18.50 -6.09 -21.05
CA ARG A 44 18.27 -5.03 -22.04
C ARG A 44 19.26 -5.02 -23.19
N SER A 45 20.50 -5.52 -22.98
CA SER A 45 21.55 -5.50 -24.02
C SER A 45 21.15 -6.26 -25.28
N LYS A 46 20.30 -7.26 -25.19
CA LYS A 46 19.80 -8.04 -26.33
C LYS A 46 18.69 -7.35 -27.12
N LEU A 47 18.15 -6.27 -26.59
CA LEU A 47 17.16 -5.43 -27.26
C LEU A 47 17.79 -4.21 -27.97
N GLN A 48 19.06 -3.95 -27.72
CA GLN A 48 19.79 -2.81 -28.29
C GLN A 48 20.07 -3.00 -29.78
N GLY A 49 20.06 -1.91 -30.53
CA GLY A 49 20.47 -1.86 -31.95
C GLY A 49 19.37 -2.14 -32.97
N GLU A 50 18.16 -2.47 -32.55
CA GLU A 50 17.02 -2.69 -33.44
C GLU A 50 16.00 -1.55 -33.34
N THR A 51 15.28 -1.27 -34.42
CA THR A 51 14.12 -0.37 -34.44
C THR A 51 12.87 -1.24 -34.57
N LEU A 52 11.86 -0.96 -33.75
CA LEU A 52 10.65 -1.77 -33.65
C LEU A 52 9.43 -0.97 -34.07
N ASP A 53 8.55 -1.56 -34.87
CA ASP A 53 7.24 -1.03 -35.20
C ASP A 53 6.18 -1.42 -34.15
N PHE A 54 6.44 -2.53 -33.45
CA PHE A 54 5.53 -3.07 -32.43
C PHE A 54 6.33 -3.94 -31.44
N ALA A 55 5.95 -3.90 -30.18
CA ALA A 55 6.47 -4.80 -29.17
C ALA A 55 5.32 -5.37 -28.32
N ALA A 56 5.25 -6.70 -28.21
CA ALA A 56 4.41 -7.39 -27.24
C ALA A 56 5.25 -7.87 -26.09
N LEU A 57 4.98 -7.39 -24.91
CA LEU A 57 5.63 -7.80 -23.65
C LEU A 57 4.65 -8.73 -22.93
N ASP A 58 4.99 -10.00 -22.89
CA ASP A 58 4.20 -11.02 -22.20
C ASP A 58 4.69 -11.14 -20.76
N GLU A 59 3.79 -11.07 -19.82
CA GLU A 59 4.02 -10.87 -18.39
C GLU A 59 4.68 -9.51 -18.08
N GLU A 60 4.77 -9.19 -16.81
CA GLU A 60 5.27 -7.93 -16.30
C GLU A 60 6.78 -7.77 -16.55
N PRO A 61 7.21 -6.80 -17.39
CA PRO A 61 8.62 -6.62 -17.68
C PRO A 61 9.32 -5.84 -16.54
N PRO A 62 10.63 -6.08 -16.31
CA PRO A 62 11.46 -5.14 -15.57
C PRO A 62 11.45 -3.74 -16.21
N MET A 63 11.51 -2.68 -15.38
CA MET A 63 11.45 -1.29 -15.87
C MET A 63 12.54 -0.98 -16.92
N GLU A 64 13.73 -1.55 -16.77
CA GLU A 64 14.82 -1.38 -17.73
C GLU A 64 14.51 -1.96 -19.12
N ILE A 65 13.75 -3.07 -19.16
CA ILE A 65 13.29 -3.69 -20.41
C ILE A 65 12.22 -2.80 -21.07
N TYR A 66 11.24 -2.35 -20.28
CA TYR A 66 10.19 -1.46 -20.76
C TYR A 66 10.80 -0.16 -21.36
N THR A 67 11.72 0.48 -20.64
CA THR A 67 12.39 1.72 -21.09
C THR A 67 13.19 1.49 -22.36
N GLU A 68 13.89 0.35 -22.48
CA GLU A 68 14.65 0.02 -23.69
C GLU A 68 13.71 -0.18 -24.89
N VAL A 69 12.62 -0.93 -24.72
CA VAL A 69 11.61 -1.17 -25.75
C VAL A 69 10.95 0.15 -26.18
N LEU A 70 10.62 1.04 -25.23
CA LEU A 70 10.09 2.36 -25.52
C LEU A 70 11.05 3.17 -26.40
N THR A 71 12.35 3.11 -26.11
CA THR A 71 13.37 3.76 -26.93
C THR A 71 13.41 3.19 -28.35
N ARG A 72 13.22 1.88 -28.52
CA ARG A 72 13.26 1.21 -29.83
C ARG A 72 12.02 1.48 -30.68
N THR A 73 10.87 1.76 -30.07
CA THR A 73 9.63 2.08 -30.78
C THR A 73 9.46 3.57 -31.10
N ASN A 74 10.23 4.47 -30.47
CA ASN A 74 10.09 5.92 -30.65
C ASN A 74 10.29 6.38 -32.09
N ALA A 75 11.27 5.81 -32.81
CA ALA A 75 11.61 6.23 -34.19
C ALA A 75 10.49 5.90 -35.19
N THR A 76 9.73 4.84 -34.95
CA THR A 76 8.64 4.38 -35.81
C THR A 76 7.27 4.86 -35.32
N LYS A 77 7.19 5.49 -34.14
CA LYS A 77 5.95 5.73 -33.40
C LYS A 77 5.20 4.42 -33.15
N GLY A 78 5.96 3.36 -32.90
CA GLY A 78 5.46 2.00 -32.69
C GLY A 78 4.68 1.87 -31.39
N ILE A 79 3.88 0.81 -31.31
CA ILE A 79 3.01 0.51 -30.18
C ILE A 79 3.68 -0.53 -29.27
N ILE A 80 3.56 -0.35 -27.98
CA ILE A 80 3.94 -1.34 -26.98
C ILE A 80 2.65 -1.89 -26.35
N TRP A 81 2.52 -3.19 -26.37
CA TRP A 81 1.42 -3.93 -25.74
C TRP A 81 2.00 -4.76 -24.60
N ILE A 82 1.41 -4.66 -23.41
CA ILE A 82 1.83 -5.43 -22.24
C ILE A 82 0.62 -6.23 -21.75
N THR A 83 0.82 -7.53 -21.58
CA THR A 83 -0.20 -8.42 -20.98
C THR A 83 0.40 -9.04 -19.72
N PHE A 84 -0.25 -8.85 -18.57
CA PHE A 84 0.24 -9.42 -17.32
C PHE A 84 -0.87 -9.60 -16.30
N THR A 85 -0.67 -10.54 -15.39
CA THR A 85 -1.42 -10.62 -14.14
C THR A 85 -0.56 -10.00 -13.04
N PRO A 86 -1.03 -8.97 -12.32
CA PRO A 86 -0.19 -8.21 -11.40
C PRO A 86 0.09 -8.96 -10.09
N LEU A 87 0.73 -10.12 -10.19
CA LEU A 87 1.08 -10.99 -9.06
C LEU A 87 2.32 -10.52 -8.29
N LEU A 88 3.17 -9.72 -8.94
CA LEU A 88 4.35 -9.11 -8.30
C LEU A 88 4.02 -7.81 -7.56
N GLY A 89 2.77 -7.40 -7.61
CA GLY A 89 2.28 -6.21 -6.95
C GLY A 89 2.44 -4.93 -7.78
N MET A 90 2.62 -3.83 -7.07
CA MET A 90 2.81 -2.52 -7.68
C MET A 90 4.28 -2.30 -8.05
N SER A 91 4.76 -3.02 -9.04
CA SER A 91 6.07 -2.75 -9.62
C SER A 91 6.13 -1.36 -10.26
N ASP A 92 7.33 -0.92 -10.64
CA ASP A 92 7.50 0.39 -11.27
C ASP A 92 6.74 0.49 -12.60
N VAL A 93 6.62 -0.60 -13.36
CA VAL A 93 5.85 -0.63 -14.61
C VAL A 93 4.35 -0.57 -14.32
N VAL A 94 3.85 -1.35 -13.37
CA VAL A 94 2.44 -1.34 -12.96
C VAL A 94 2.04 0.05 -12.44
N ARG A 95 2.86 0.68 -11.60
CA ARG A 95 2.64 2.06 -11.13
C ARG A 95 2.59 3.06 -12.26
N LEU A 96 3.49 2.91 -13.23
CA LEU A 96 3.56 3.80 -14.38
C LEU A 96 2.25 3.84 -15.17
N PHE A 97 1.54 2.70 -15.30
CA PHE A 97 0.27 2.62 -16.00
C PHE A 97 -0.91 2.99 -15.11
N LEU A 98 -0.97 2.49 -13.87
CA LEU A 98 -2.16 2.66 -13.01
C LEU A 98 -2.17 3.97 -12.22
N GLN A 99 -1.00 4.51 -11.82
CA GLN A 99 -0.92 5.71 -10.98
C GLN A 99 -0.48 6.97 -11.74
N ASN A 100 0.17 6.83 -12.90
CA ASN A 100 0.65 7.95 -13.70
C ASN A 100 0.02 7.93 -15.11
N PRO A 101 -1.29 8.12 -15.24
CA PRO A 101 -1.94 8.13 -16.55
C PRO A 101 -1.43 9.29 -17.41
N THR A 102 -1.15 9.03 -18.68
CA THR A 102 -0.80 10.04 -19.68
C THR A 102 -1.59 9.75 -20.95
N PRO A 103 -1.74 10.72 -21.86
CA PRO A 103 -2.41 10.48 -23.14
C PRO A 103 -1.81 9.35 -23.98
N ASP A 104 -0.54 9.03 -23.75
CA ASP A 104 0.21 8.00 -24.50
C ASP A 104 0.13 6.61 -23.85
N ARG A 105 -0.57 6.48 -22.74
CA ARG A 105 -0.72 5.21 -22.00
C ARG A 105 -2.16 5.00 -21.58
N SER A 106 -2.64 3.79 -21.82
CA SER A 106 -3.95 3.35 -21.34
C SER A 106 -3.83 1.93 -20.78
N ASP A 107 -4.65 1.62 -19.82
CA ASP A 107 -4.83 0.28 -19.30
C ASP A 107 -6.25 -0.21 -19.52
N THR A 108 -6.39 -1.51 -19.68
CA THR A 108 -7.69 -2.18 -19.75
C THR A 108 -7.64 -3.38 -18.85
N ASN A 109 -8.46 -3.35 -17.80
CA ASN A 109 -8.57 -4.47 -16.90
C ASN A 109 -9.54 -5.51 -17.45
N MET A 110 -9.12 -6.77 -17.49
CA MET A 110 -9.94 -7.91 -17.88
C MET A 110 -10.10 -8.84 -16.68
N THR A 111 -11.34 -9.10 -16.33
CA THR A 111 -11.70 -9.97 -15.20
C THR A 111 -12.15 -11.34 -15.70
N ILE A 112 -12.22 -12.33 -14.79
CA ILE A 112 -12.81 -13.64 -15.15
C ILE A 112 -14.30 -13.53 -15.54
N GLU A 113 -14.96 -12.43 -15.13
CA GLU A 113 -16.36 -12.17 -15.47
C GLU A 113 -16.55 -11.76 -16.94
N ASP A 114 -15.50 -11.17 -17.54
CA ASP A 114 -15.47 -10.78 -18.96
C ASP A 114 -15.27 -11.97 -19.90
N VAL A 115 -15.01 -13.16 -19.36
CA VAL A 115 -14.80 -14.38 -20.15
C VAL A 115 -16.15 -15.06 -20.40
N GLU A 116 -16.73 -14.83 -21.57
CA GLU A 116 -18.09 -15.25 -21.92
C GLU A 116 -18.30 -16.77 -21.95
N HIS A 117 -17.26 -17.55 -22.28
CA HIS A 117 -17.37 -19.01 -22.45
C HIS A 117 -17.34 -19.81 -21.14
N TYR A 118 -17.13 -19.16 -19.98
CA TYR A 118 -17.21 -19.83 -18.68
C TYR A 118 -18.60 -19.66 -18.06
N THR A 119 -19.17 -20.77 -17.57
CA THR A 119 -20.37 -20.70 -16.74
C THR A 119 -20.07 -20.13 -15.36
N PRO A 120 -21.07 -19.62 -14.62
CA PRO A 120 -20.86 -19.14 -13.25
C PRO A 120 -20.22 -20.19 -12.32
N GLU A 121 -20.60 -21.47 -12.46
CA GLU A 121 -20.07 -22.57 -11.69
C GLU A 121 -18.60 -22.85 -12.02
N GLU A 122 -18.24 -22.77 -13.31
CA GLU A 122 -16.85 -22.92 -13.75
C GLU A 122 -15.98 -21.76 -13.25
N ARG A 123 -16.47 -20.52 -13.32
CA ARG A 123 -15.79 -19.35 -12.75
C ARG A 123 -15.53 -19.52 -11.25
N ALA A 124 -16.55 -19.91 -10.49
CA ALA A 124 -16.42 -20.15 -9.04
C ALA A 124 -15.38 -21.24 -8.73
N ARG A 125 -15.38 -22.33 -9.51
CA ARG A 125 -14.40 -23.41 -9.36
C ARG A 125 -12.98 -22.96 -9.69
N ILE A 126 -12.80 -22.18 -10.75
CA ILE A 126 -11.50 -21.63 -11.17
C ILE A 126 -10.98 -20.70 -10.06
N ILE A 127 -11.81 -19.77 -9.57
CA ILE A 127 -11.42 -18.84 -8.50
C ILE A 127 -11.07 -19.62 -7.23
N ALA A 128 -11.83 -20.65 -6.87
CA ALA A 128 -11.57 -21.46 -5.69
C ALA A 128 -10.24 -22.24 -5.78
N SER A 129 -9.80 -22.59 -7.01
CA SER A 129 -8.53 -23.31 -7.23
C SER A 129 -7.29 -22.44 -6.99
N TYR A 130 -7.43 -21.11 -7.03
CA TYR A 130 -6.30 -20.21 -6.78
C TYR A 130 -6.00 -20.09 -5.29
N PRO A 131 -4.70 -19.94 -4.90
CA PRO A 131 -4.34 -19.58 -3.54
C PRO A 131 -5.13 -18.36 -3.07
N ALA A 132 -5.59 -18.37 -1.82
CA ALA A 132 -6.48 -17.32 -1.31
C ALA A 132 -5.93 -15.90 -1.50
N HIS A 133 -4.62 -15.72 -1.37
CA HIS A 133 -3.94 -14.43 -1.55
C HIS A 133 -3.79 -13.98 -3.02
N GLU A 134 -3.98 -14.88 -4.00
CA GLU A 134 -3.89 -14.58 -5.43
C GLU A 134 -5.25 -14.41 -6.10
N ARG A 135 -6.34 -14.79 -5.42
CA ARG A 135 -7.69 -14.84 -6.02
C ARG A 135 -8.14 -13.51 -6.62
N GLU A 136 -7.91 -12.41 -5.91
CA GLU A 136 -8.32 -11.09 -6.39
C GLU A 136 -7.53 -10.65 -7.61
N ALA A 137 -6.22 -10.88 -7.65
CA ALA A 137 -5.41 -10.55 -8.81
C ALA A 137 -5.77 -11.40 -10.02
N ARG A 138 -5.90 -12.72 -9.83
CA ARG A 138 -6.20 -13.63 -10.91
C ARG A 138 -7.64 -13.52 -11.42
N ALA A 139 -8.58 -13.20 -10.52
CA ALA A 139 -9.98 -13.07 -10.90
C ALA A 139 -10.36 -11.66 -11.36
N LYS A 140 -9.76 -10.62 -10.80
CA LYS A 140 -10.17 -9.23 -11.00
C LYS A 140 -9.07 -8.32 -11.56
N GLY A 141 -7.86 -8.85 -11.79
CA GLY A 141 -6.71 -8.04 -12.22
C GLY A 141 -6.28 -6.97 -11.21
N ILE A 142 -6.71 -7.10 -9.94
CA ILE A 142 -6.29 -6.17 -8.88
C ILE A 142 -4.87 -6.52 -8.46
N PRO A 143 -3.90 -5.58 -8.57
CA PRO A 143 -2.54 -5.86 -8.17
C PRO A 143 -2.46 -6.38 -6.75
N ILE A 144 -2.00 -7.61 -6.58
CA ILE A 144 -1.58 -8.12 -5.27
C ILE A 144 -0.07 -8.08 -5.22
N LEU A 145 0.42 -7.67 -4.09
CA LEU A 145 1.83 -7.85 -3.81
C LEU A 145 2.09 -9.35 -3.65
N GLY A 146 2.96 -9.89 -4.50
CA GLY A 146 3.35 -11.30 -4.53
C GLY A 146 3.84 -11.83 -3.18
N SER A 147 4.61 -12.89 -3.14
CA SER A 147 5.11 -13.60 -1.94
C SER A 147 5.79 -12.75 -0.85
N GLY A 148 5.83 -11.43 -1.02
CA GLY A 148 6.41 -10.46 -0.08
C GLY A 148 5.41 -9.57 0.66
N ARG A 149 4.09 -9.80 0.60
CA ARG A 149 3.13 -8.99 1.39
C ARG A 149 3.46 -9.05 2.88
N VAL A 150 3.47 -7.88 3.53
CA VAL A 150 3.59 -7.82 4.99
C VAL A 150 2.33 -8.39 5.64
N PHE A 151 1.17 -8.05 5.09
CA PHE A 151 -0.13 -8.57 5.52
C PHE A 151 -0.77 -9.41 4.42
N PRO A 152 -0.56 -10.73 4.38
CA PRO A 152 -1.14 -11.63 3.38
C PRO A 152 -2.61 -11.96 3.72
N ILE A 153 -3.43 -10.94 3.88
CA ILE A 153 -4.86 -11.00 4.21
C ILE A 153 -5.65 -10.39 3.06
N ALA A 154 -6.75 -11.01 2.66
CA ALA A 154 -7.67 -10.43 1.70
C ALA A 154 -8.37 -9.20 2.31
N GLU A 155 -8.50 -8.12 1.55
CA GLU A 155 -9.13 -6.88 2.01
C GLU A 155 -10.55 -7.12 2.51
N SER A 156 -11.31 -7.99 1.84
CA SER A 156 -12.68 -8.37 2.24
C SER A 156 -12.79 -8.93 3.66
N VAL A 157 -11.71 -9.46 4.22
CA VAL A 157 -11.69 -9.97 5.61
C VAL A 157 -11.64 -8.84 6.62
N ILE A 158 -10.98 -7.74 6.28
CA ILE A 158 -10.77 -6.60 7.18
C ILE A 158 -11.67 -5.40 6.87
N THR A 159 -12.26 -5.32 5.68
CA THR A 159 -13.15 -4.21 5.30
C THR A 159 -14.50 -4.33 5.97
N VAL A 160 -15.02 -3.20 6.48
CA VAL A 160 -16.38 -3.05 6.96
C VAL A 160 -16.97 -1.73 6.49
N GLU A 161 -18.29 -1.70 6.30
CA GLU A 161 -18.98 -0.44 6.00
C GLU A 161 -18.90 0.52 7.18
N PRO A 162 -18.74 1.83 6.93
CA PRO A 162 -18.70 2.84 7.98
C PRO A 162 -19.98 2.85 8.84
N PHE A 163 -19.80 2.96 10.12
CA PHE A 163 -20.88 3.11 11.10
C PHE A 163 -20.50 4.13 12.17
N ASN A 164 -21.46 4.58 12.94
CA ASN A 164 -21.20 5.47 14.07
C ASN A 164 -20.47 4.72 15.17
N VAL A 165 -19.21 5.08 15.43
CA VAL A 165 -18.39 4.46 16.47
C VAL A 165 -19.00 4.72 17.85
N PRO A 166 -19.38 3.70 18.63
CA PRO A 166 -19.97 3.87 19.96
C PRO A 166 -19.05 4.67 20.90
N ASP A 167 -19.64 5.53 21.73
CA ASP A 167 -18.87 6.34 22.67
C ASP A 167 -18.23 5.55 23.81
N ILE A 168 -18.77 4.35 24.07
CA ILE A 168 -18.17 3.42 25.05
C ILE A 168 -16.87 2.77 24.56
N TRP A 169 -16.58 2.86 23.25
CA TRP A 169 -15.36 2.31 22.72
C TRP A 169 -14.20 3.30 22.88
N PRO A 170 -13.12 2.91 23.59
CA PRO A 170 -11.95 3.76 23.70
C PRO A 170 -11.33 4.02 22.34
N ARG A 171 -10.81 5.23 22.16
CA ARG A 171 -10.20 5.70 20.92
C ARG A 171 -8.74 6.10 21.13
N ILE A 172 -7.96 5.93 20.12
CA ILE A 172 -6.55 6.35 20.05
C ILE A 172 -6.22 6.76 18.61
N VAL A 173 -5.28 7.66 18.48
CA VAL A 173 -4.71 8.08 17.19
C VAL A 173 -3.29 7.57 17.09
N GLY A 174 -2.90 7.06 15.92
CA GLY A 174 -1.51 6.89 15.55
C GLY A 174 -1.08 7.99 14.60
N LEU A 175 0.09 8.56 14.83
CA LEU A 175 0.69 9.60 14.01
C LEU A 175 2.07 9.13 13.56
N ASP A 176 2.35 9.24 12.26
CA ASP A 176 3.69 9.17 11.70
C ASP A 176 4.07 10.53 11.11
N PHE A 177 5.27 11.00 11.44
CA PHE A 177 5.74 12.31 11.01
C PHE A 177 6.35 12.20 9.60
N GLY A 178 6.08 13.18 8.75
CA GLY A 178 6.66 13.26 7.42
C GLY A 178 6.71 14.70 6.92
N TRP A 179 7.63 14.96 6.00
CA TRP A 179 7.74 16.20 5.22
C TRP A 179 7.89 15.85 3.75
N ASP A 180 9.04 15.33 3.34
CA ASP A 180 9.30 14.85 1.97
C ASP A 180 8.45 13.60 1.63
N HIS A 181 8.29 12.71 2.60
CA HIS A 181 7.24 11.68 2.59
C HIS A 181 6.00 12.15 3.35
N PRO A 182 4.82 11.58 3.13
CA PRO A 182 3.61 12.02 3.80
C PRO A 182 3.68 11.91 5.32
N SER A 183 3.11 12.89 6.03
CA SER A 183 2.68 12.69 7.41
C SER A 183 1.35 11.95 7.40
N ALA A 184 1.20 10.96 8.26
CA ALA A 184 0.06 10.07 8.31
C ALA A 184 -0.59 10.03 9.69
N VAL A 185 -1.91 10.10 9.72
CA VAL A 185 -2.71 10.04 10.95
C VAL A 185 -3.79 8.99 10.78
N VAL A 186 -3.93 8.09 11.77
CA VAL A 186 -4.92 7.01 11.76
C VAL A 186 -5.71 7.02 13.05
N TRP A 187 -7.03 7.07 12.94
CA TRP A 187 -7.94 7.03 14.09
C TRP A 187 -8.46 5.61 14.28
N MET A 188 -8.31 5.11 15.50
CA MET A 188 -8.74 3.75 15.86
C MET A 188 -9.67 3.77 17.06
N ALA A 189 -10.65 2.87 17.02
CA ALA A 189 -11.54 2.55 18.13
C ALA A 189 -11.38 1.06 18.53
N TRP A 190 -11.52 0.77 19.79
CA TRP A 190 -11.37 -0.57 20.31
C TRP A 190 -12.67 -1.04 21.00
N ASP A 191 -13.34 -1.99 20.36
CA ASP A 191 -14.40 -2.75 21.00
C ASP A 191 -13.77 -3.75 21.96
N ARG A 192 -13.83 -3.45 23.25
CA ARG A 192 -13.23 -4.29 24.30
C ARG A 192 -13.99 -5.58 24.53
N ASP A 193 -15.27 -5.63 24.22
CA ASP A 193 -16.11 -6.81 24.46
C ASP A 193 -15.75 -7.94 23.48
N THR A 194 -15.53 -7.59 22.23
CA THR A 194 -15.10 -8.54 21.18
C THR A 194 -13.59 -8.55 20.98
N ASP A 195 -12.85 -7.64 21.63
CA ASP A 195 -11.42 -7.38 21.42
C ASP A 195 -11.09 -7.04 19.97
N THR A 196 -11.98 -6.29 19.29
CA THR A 196 -11.86 -5.89 17.89
C THR A 196 -11.44 -4.43 17.76
N ILE A 197 -10.47 -4.18 16.91
CA ILE A 197 -9.96 -2.85 16.60
C ILE A 197 -10.53 -2.40 15.26
N TYR A 198 -11.01 -1.16 15.22
CA TYR A 198 -11.55 -0.53 14.02
C TYR A 198 -10.73 0.69 13.65
N VAL A 199 -10.11 0.69 12.47
CA VAL A 199 -9.62 1.90 11.84
C VAL A 199 -10.82 2.58 11.19
N TYR A 200 -11.24 3.75 11.73
CA TYR A 200 -12.47 4.41 11.28
C TYR A 200 -12.23 5.69 10.49
N ASP A 201 -11.00 6.24 10.53
CA ASP A 201 -10.59 7.39 9.71
C ASP A 201 -9.08 7.40 9.51
N CYS A 202 -8.62 8.03 8.44
CA CYS A 202 -7.22 8.25 8.15
C CYS A 202 -7.01 9.59 7.43
N LEU A 203 -5.81 10.13 7.57
CA LEU A 203 -5.38 11.36 6.89
C LEU A 203 -3.92 11.20 6.46
N ARG A 204 -3.63 11.55 5.22
CA ARG A 204 -2.28 11.55 4.65
C ARG A 204 -2.04 12.89 3.96
N VAL A 205 -1.03 13.64 4.42
CA VAL A 205 -0.70 14.98 3.90
C VAL A 205 0.81 15.14 3.74
N ARG A 206 1.23 15.95 2.78
CA ARG A 206 2.65 16.26 2.53
C ARG A 206 2.91 17.74 2.73
N GLU A 207 4.18 18.09 3.00
CA GLU A 207 4.67 19.47 3.04
C GLU A 207 3.82 20.39 3.95
N THR A 208 3.35 19.82 5.08
CA THR A 208 2.54 20.53 6.06
C THR A 208 3.18 20.52 7.43
N THR A 209 3.15 21.64 8.08
CA THR A 209 3.69 21.82 9.44
C THR A 209 2.77 21.22 10.51
N PRO A 210 3.27 20.93 11.72
CA PRO A 210 2.43 20.51 12.85
C PRO A 210 1.27 21.46 13.14
N ALA A 211 1.49 22.78 13.00
CA ALA A 211 0.45 23.79 13.22
C ALA A 211 -0.69 23.71 12.17
N GLU A 212 -0.38 23.37 10.92
CA GLU A 212 -1.36 23.20 9.85
C GLU A 212 -2.11 21.87 9.96
N GLN A 213 -1.48 20.83 10.49
CA GLN A 213 -2.11 19.51 10.67
C GLN A 213 -2.98 19.43 11.92
N ALA A 214 -2.59 20.13 12.99
CA ALA A 214 -3.27 20.09 14.28
C ALA A 214 -4.79 20.38 14.20
N PRO A 215 -5.29 21.37 13.45
CA PRO A 215 -6.73 21.59 13.31
C PRO A 215 -7.49 20.36 12.79
N ALA A 216 -6.95 19.65 11.83
CA ALA A 216 -7.58 18.45 11.27
C ALA A 216 -7.61 17.29 12.30
N ILE A 217 -6.57 17.17 13.14
CA ILE A 217 -6.52 16.19 14.22
C ILE A 217 -7.52 16.55 15.31
N LEU A 218 -7.54 17.81 15.74
CA LEU A 218 -8.41 18.29 16.81
C LEU A 218 -9.89 18.24 16.44
N ALA A 219 -10.24 18.49 15.18
CA ALA A 219 -11.61 18.44 14.69
C ALA A 219 -12.26 17.04 14.85
N ARG A 220 -11.47 15.99 14.90
CA ARG A 220 -11.94 14.60 15.08
C ARG A 220 -12.00 14.16 16.55
N GLY A 221 -11.58 15.02 17.46
CA GLY A 221 -11.64 14.78 18.89
C GLY A 221 -10.36 15.20 19.61
N SER A 222 -10.34 16.41 20.15
CA SER A 222 -9.18 16.97 20.87
C SER A 222 -8.78 16.18 22.12
N TRP A 223 -9.69 15.34 22.63
CA TRP A 223 -9.50 14.48 23.81
C TRP A 223 -8.77 13.16 23.47
N ILE A 224 -8.74 12.73 22.19
CA ILE A 224 -8.19 11.43 21.80
C ILE A 224 -6.67 11.46 21.95
N PRO A 225 -6.05 10.51 22.69
CA PRO A 225 -4.60 10.45 22.81
C PRO A 225 -3.94 10.07 21.48
N VAL A 226 -2.79 10.69 21.20
CA VAL A 226 -2.02 10.49 19.97
C VAL A 226 -0.71 9.79 20.28
N ALA A 227 -0.54 8.60 19.73
CA ALA A 227 0.69 7.82 19.74
C ALA A 227 1.61 8.28 18.61
N TRP A 228 2.90 8.38 18.86
CA TRP A 228 3.89 8.97 17.97
C TRP A 228 5.24 8.20 18.03
N PRO A 229 6.03 8.19 16.94
CA PRO A 229 7.30 7.46 16.85
C PRO A 229 8.44 8.15 17.58
N HIS A 230 9.58 7.44 17.69
CA HIS A 230 10.82 7.96 18.25
C HIS A 230 11.31 9.27 17.60
N ASP A 231 11.01 9.46 16.31
CA ASP A 231 11.41 10.65 15.56
C ASP A 231 10.79 11.95 16.13
N GLY A 232 9.71 11.85 16.89
CA GLY A 232 9.15 12.98 17.63
C GLY A 232 10.09 13.59 18.69
N LEU A 233 11.14 12.88 19.08
CA LEU A 233 12.20 13.37 19.97
C LEU A 233 13.29 14.15 19.21
N GLN A 234 13.33 14.07 17.90
CA GLN A 234 14.29 14.81 17.08
C GLN A 234 13.99 16.30 17.14
N THR A 235 15.06 17.08 17.26
CA THR A 235 14.98 18.55 17.23
C THR A 235 15.05 19.01 15.78
N GLU A 236 14.03 19.72 15.34
CA GLU A 236 14.02 20.30 14.01
C GLU A 236 15.05 21.43 13.89
N LYS A 237 15.85 21.40 12.82
CA LYS A 237 16.95 22.36 12.61
C LYS A 237 16.48 23.81 12.46
N GLY A 238 15.23 24.05 12.07
CA GLY A 238 14.67 25.39 11.87
C GLY A 238 14.08 26.00 13.13
N SER A 239 13.34 25.22 13.93
CA SER A 239 12.61 25.72 15.12
C SER A 239 13.37 25.51 16.44
N GLY A 240 14.33 24.56 16.48
CA GLY A 240 15.01 24.18 17.72
C GLY A 240 14.15 23.37 18.70
N PHE A 241 12.90 23.08 18.37
CA PHE A 241 11.97 22.32 19.21
C PHE A 241 11.81 20.87 18.72
N GLN A 242 11.52 19.97 19.67
CA GLN A 242 11.18 18.60 19.34
C GLN A 242 9.83 18.57 18.57
N LEU A 243 9.74 17.70 17.55
CA LEU A 243 8.56 17.62 16.69
C LEU A 243 7.29 17.29 17.49
N ALA A 244 7.37 16.33 18.41
CA ALA A 244 6.25 16.02 19.31
C ALA A 244 5.82 17.21 20.19
N GLN A 245 6.76 18.09 20.55
CA GLN A 245 6.45 19.29 21.35
C GLN A 245 5.67 20.32 20.54
N GLN A 246 5.96 20.50 19.25
CA GLN A 246 5.21 21.40 18.39
C GLN A 246 3.73 21.00 18.28
N TYR A 247 3.42 19.70 18.20
CA TYR A 247 2.03 19.23 18.24
C TYR A 247 1.36 19.47 19.60
N ARG A 248 2.11 19.30 20.72
CA ARG A 248 1.58 19.64 22.07
C ARG A 248 1.28 21.13 22.19
N ASP A 249 2.14 21.99 21.67
CA ASP A 249 1.94 23.45 21.67
C ASP A 249 0.69 23.83 20.84
N ALA A 250 0.44 23.11 19.76
CA ALA A 250 -0.77 23.18 18.96
C ALA A 250 -1.99 22.48 19.61
N LYS A 251 -1.88 22.03 20.89
CA LYS A 251 -2.96 21.44 21.69
C LYS A 251 -3.40 20.04 21.28
N VAL A 252 -2.62 19.36 20.46
CA VAL A 252 -2.84 17.94 20.17
C VAL A 252 -2.49 17.11 21.42
N ASN A 253 -3.34 16.16 21.76
CA ASN A 253 -3.20 15.31 22.98
C ASN A 253 -2.12 14.23 22.77
N MET A 254 -0.88 14.65 22.58
CA MET A 254 0.25 13.75 22.37
C MET A 254 0.55 12.95 23.63
N LEU A 255 0.66 11.63 23.53
CA LEU A 255 1.07 10.78 24.63
C LEU A 255 2.42 11.26 25.23
N HIS A 256 2.61 11.02 26.51
CA HIS A 256 3.82 11.44 27.24
C HIS A 256 5.06 10.67 26.80
N GLU A 257 4.89 9.46 26.27
CA GLU A 257 5.96 8.59 25.78
C GLU A 257 5.74 8.26 24.29
N MET A 258 6.84 7.97 23.59
CA MET A 258 6.81 7.47 22.22
C MET A 258 6.21 6.06 22.14
N ALA A 259 5.77 5.68 20.94
CA ALA A 259 5.16 4.38 20.68
C ALA A 259 6.13 3.23 20.99
N GLN A 260 5.71 2.39 21.93
CA GLN A 260 6.45 1.21 22.37
C GLN A 260 5.51 0.19 23.04
N PHE A 261 5.84 -1.09 22.95
CA PHE A 261 5.13 -2.12 23.71
C PHE A 261 5.42 -1.99 25.21
N PRO A 262 4.52 -2.46 26.08
CA PRO A 262 4.79 -2.57 27.50
C PRO A 262 6.02 -3.48 27.75
N GLU A 263 6.69 -3.29 28.87
CA GLU A 263 7.73 -4.22 29.31
C GLU A 263 7.10 -5.58 29.60
N THR A 264 7.35 -6.53 28.72
CA THR A 264 7.11 -7.94 29.00
C THR A 264 8.44 -8.55 29.40
N GLY A 265 8.59 -8.90 30.69
CA GLY A 265 9.66 -9.79 31.09
C GLY A 265 9.33 -11.16 30.51
N ASP A 266 10.14 -11.66 29.58
CA ASP A 266 10.10 -13.08 29.28
C ASP A 266 10.85 -13.81 30.40
N GLU A 267 10.41 -15.02 30.75
CA GLU A 267 11.04 -15.87 31.76
C GLU A 267 12.50 -16.23 31.44
N SER A 268 12.94 -15.94 30.20
CA SER A 268 14.30 -16.21 29.68
C SER A 268 15.26 -15.03 29.77
N GLY A 269 14.80 -13.84 30.22
CA GLY A 269 15.64 -12.65 30.42
C GLY A 269 16.10 -11.96 29.16
N HIS A 270 15.60 -12.34 27.97
CA HIS A 270 15.89 -11.65 26.72
C HIS A 270 15.01 -10.40 26.59
N LYS A 271 15.65 -9.23 26.50
CA LYS A 271 14.95 -7.96 26.24
C LYS A 271 14.49 -7.94 24.78
N VAL A 272 13.23 -8.21 24.56
CA VAL A 272 12.61 -7.95 23.23
C VAL A 272 12.60 -6.44 23.03
N SER A 273 13.01 -5.99 21.83
CA SER A 273 12.99 -4.56 21.51
C SER A 273 11.55 -4.05 21.52
N ARG A 274 11.25 -3.16 22.48
CA ARG A 274 9.90 -2.57 22.70
C ARG A 274 9.41 -1.73 21.51
N VAL A 275 10.31 -1.30 20.63
CA VAL A 275 10.04 -0.49 19.43
C VAL A 275 10.17 -1.28 18.13
N SER A 276 10.26 -2.60 18.20
CA SER A 276 10.43 -3.45 17.01
C SER A 276 9.28 -3.29 16.00
N VAL A 277 9.63 -2.92 14.78
CA VAL A 277 8.69 -2.85 13.65
C VAL A 277 8.08 -4.24 13.40
N GLU A 278 8.91 -5.27 13.41
CA GLU A 278 8.48 -6.65 13.13
C GLU A 278 7.50 -7.16 14.20
N ALA A 279 7.75 -6.87 15.47
CA ALA A 279 6.84 -7.27 16.55
C ALA A 279 5.46 -6.57 16.40
N GLY A 280 5.44 -5.28 16.05
CA GLY A 280 4.22 -4.54 15.81
C GLY A 280 3.43 -5.07 14.61
N VAL A 281 4.13 -5.35 13.52
CA VAL A 281 3.54 -5.93 12.30
C VAL A 281 2.97 -7.31 12.56
N LEU A 282 3.72 -8.18 13.26
CA LEU A 282 3.26 -9.52 13.60
C LEU A 282 1.99 -9.48 14.47
N ALA A 283 1.95 -8.61 15.46
CA ALA A 283 0.79 -8.47 16.34
C ALA A 283 -0.45 -7.97 15.58
N MET A 284 -0.28 -7.00 14.66
CA MET A 284 -1.37 -6.54 13.76
C MET A 284 -1.84 -7.68 12.84
N LEU A 285 -0.91 -8.44 12.25
CA LEU A 285 -1.25 -9.59 11.38
C LEU A 285 -2.08 -10.63 12.12
N GLN A 286 -1.70 -10.98 13.35
CA GLN A 286 -2.46 -11.93 14.19
C GLN A 286 -3.89 -11.42 14.46
N LYS A 287 -4.06 -10.12 14.73
CA LYS A 287 -5.39 -9.50 14.90
C LYS A 287 -6.21 -9.55 13.61
N MET A 288 -5.60 -9.28 12.45
CA MET A 288 -6.26 -9.39 11.15
C MET A 288 -6.68 -10.84 10.85
N GLN A 289 -5.80 -11.82 11.09
CA GLN A 289 -6.07 -13.24 10.87
C GLN A 289 -7.20 -13.77 11.77
N SER A 290 -7.29 -13.27 13.00
CA SER A 290 -8.37 -13.63 13.94
C SER A 290 -9.69 -12.90 13.65
N GLY A 291 -9.76 -12.05 12.60
CA GLY A 291 -10.93 -11.25 12.26
C GLY A 291 -11.20 -10.07 13.20
N LYS A 292 -10.27 -9.79 14.12
CA LYS A 292 -10.36 -8.76 15.17
C LYS A 292 -9.66 -7.46 14.82
N PHE A 293 -9.42 -7.21 13.54
CA PHE A 293 -8.92 -5.94 12.99
C PHE A 293 -9.77 -5.59 11.78
N LYS A 294 -10.43 -4.46 11.82
CA LYS A 294 -11.35 -3.98 10.80
C LYS A 294 -10.97 -2.57 10.37
N VAL A 295 -11.27 -2.24 9.12
CA VAL A 295 -11.02 -0.93 8.52
C VAL A 295 -12.27 -0.49 7.78
N PHE A 296 -12.70 0.73 8.00
CA PHE A 296 -13.84 1.29 7.28
C PHE A 296 -13.54 1.41 5.79
N SER A 297 -14.49 1.02 4.96
CA SER A 297 -14.37 1.07 3.48
C SER A 297 -14.08 2.48 2.96
N SER A 298 -14.38 3.53 3.74
CA SER A 298 -14.07 4.92 3.45
C SER A 298 -12.58 5.28 3.55
N CYS A 299 -11.75 4.45 4.21
CA CYS A 299 -10.31 4.70 4.38
C CYS A 299 -9.51 4.28 3.12
N ASN A 300 -9.79 4.90 1.98
CA ASN A 300 -9.19 4.54 0.69
C ASN A 300 -7.66 4.61 0.69
N ASP A 301 -7.08 5.70 1.23
CA ASP A 301 -5.62 5.90 1.31
C ASP A 301 -4.95 4.81 2.15
N TRP A 302 -5.62 4.36 3.22
CA TRP A 302 -5.14 3.27 4.06
C TRP A 302 -5.07 1.94 3.29
N PHE A 303 -6.12 1.63 2.50
CA PHE A 303 -6.14 0.43 1.67
C PHE A 303 -5.11 0.50 0.53
N GLU A 304 -4.88 1.69 -0.02
CA GLU A 304 -3.81 1.89 -1.01
C GLU A 304 -2.45 1.46 -0.44
N GLU A 305 -2.06 1.98 0.71
CA GLU A 305 -0.80 1.61 1.35
C GLU A 305 -0.79 0.14 1.83
N PHE A 306 -1.90 -0.37 2.34
CA PHE A 306 -2.04 -1.77 2.71
C PHE A 306 -1.72 -2.72 1.56
N ARG A 307 -2.15 -2.39 0.33
CA ARG A 307 -1.84 -3.15 -0.89
C ARG A 307 -0.35 -3.07 -1.24
N LEU A 308 0.28 -1.94 -0.97
CA LEU A 308 1.66 -1.65 -1.32
C LEU A 308 2.67 -2.12 -0.27
N TYR A 309 2.21 -2.43 0.94
CA TYR A 309 3.07 -2.76 2.07
C TYR A 309 3.67 -4.15 1.91
N HIS A 310 4.94 -4.20 1.53
CA HIS A 310 5.61 -5.44 1.13
C HIS A 310 7.02 -5.57 1.69
N ARG A 311 7.56 -6.79 1.57
CA ARG A 311 8.94 -7.14 1.90
C ARG A 311 9.75 -7.35 0.62
N LYS A 312 10.99 -6.90 0.64
CA LYS A 312 12.00 -7.26 -0.35
C LYS A 312 13.20 -7.85 0.40
N GLU A 313 13.65 -9.02 -0.02
CA GLU A 313 14.75 -9.75 0.64
C GLU A 313 14.54 -9.91 2.16
N GLY A 314 13.31 -10.19 2.57
CA GLY A 314 12.92 -10.38 3.98
C GLY A 314 12.74 -9.09 4.79
N LYS A 315 13.11 -7.93 4.26
CA LYS A 315 12.97 -6.62 4.93
C LYS A 315 11.74 -5.87 4.44
N ILE A 316 11.04 -5.21 5.34
CA ILE A 316 9.93 -4.31 4.98
C ILE A 316 10.46 -3.14 4.15
N VAL A 317 9.85 -2.90 3.00
CA VAL A 317 10.17 -1.76 2.13
C VAL A 317 9.47 -0.53 2.69
N LYS A 318 10.26 0.47 3.02
CA LYS A 318 9.78 1.77 3.51
C LYS A 318 9.47 2.69 2.33
N LEU A 319 8.39 2.40 1.64
CA LEU A 319 7.90 3.21 0.53
C LEU A 319 6.38 3.19 0.56
N GLN A 320 5.78 4.36 0.76
CA GLN A 320 4.34 4.50 0.94
C GLN A 320 3.82 3.56 2.06
N ASP A 321 4.42 3.65 3.24
CA ASP A 321 4.09 2.86 4.42
C ASP A 321 3.71 3.73 5.64
N ASP A 322 3.45 5.01 5.39
CA ASP A 322 3.23 6.04 6.42
C ASP A 322 1.96 5.76 7.25
N LEU A 323 0.83 5.42 6.59
CA LEU A 323 -0.41 5.01 7.28
C LEU A 323 -0.28 3.65 7.97
N MET A 324 0.53 2.74 7.41
CA MET A 324 0.83 1.46 8.06
C MET A 324 1.67 1.67 9.31
N ALA A 325 2.66 2.57 9.27
CA ALA A 325 3.48 2.96 10.41
C ALA A 325 2.63 3.67 11.49
N ALA A 326 1.80 4.65 11.10
CA ALA A 326 0.87 5.32 12.01
C ALA A 326 -0.09 4.33 12.69
N THR A 327 -0.68 3.39 11.92
CA THR A 327 -1.53 2.33 12.46
C THR A 327 -0.79 1.49 13.50
N ARG A 328 0.44 1.11 13.22
CA ARG A 328 1.28 0.34 14.13
C ARG A 328 1.57 1.10 15.43
N TYR A 329 1.86 2.40 15.37
CA TYR A 329 2.10 3.21 16.57
C TYR A 329 0.86 3.29 17.47
N GLY A 330 -0.29 3.57 16.90
CA GLY A 330 -1.53 3.57 17.66
C GLY A 330 -1.86 2.18 18.23
N TYR A 331 -1.65 1.10 17.47
CA TYR A 331 -1.85 -0.27 17.93
C TYR A 331 -0.94 -0.62 19.13
N MET A 332 0.35 -0.28 19.07
CA MET A 332 1.31 -0.52 20.16
C MET A 332 0.92 0.21 21.44
N MET A 333 0.25 1.35 21.33
CA MET A 333 -0.15 2.21 22.45
C MET A 333 -1.62 2.07 22.83
N LEU A 334 -2.31 1.04 22.35
CA LEU A 334 -3.76 0.84 22.55
C LEU A 334 -4.18 0.85 24.03
N ARG A 335 -3.25 0.51 24.95
CA ARG A 335 -3.46 0.61 26.40
C ARG A 335 -3.79 2.02 26.90
N TYR A 336 -3.43 3.06 26.14
CA TYR A 336 -3.75 4.46 26.43
C TYR A 336 -5.03 4.96 25.76
N ALA A 337 -5.75 4.09 25.05
CA ALA A 337 -7.02 4.47 24.44
C ALA A 337 -8.03 4.83 25.53
N ILE A 338 -8.76 5.93 25.34
CA ILE A 338 -9.76 6.45 26.27
C ILE A 338 -11.09 6.65 25.56
N THR A 339 -12.17 6.64 26.34
CA THR A 339 -13.52 7.01 25.87
C THR A 339 -13.70 8.52 25.86
N PRO A 340 -14.66 9.07 25.08
CA PRO A 340 -15.02 10.49 25.16
C PRO A 340 -15.26 10.92 26.61
N PRO A 341 -14.81 12.14 26.99
CA PRO A 341 -15.11 12.68 28.28
C PRO A 341 -16.62 12.82 28.44
N ASP A 342 -17.16 12.35 29.57
CA ASP A 342 -18.57 12.50 29.93
C ASP A 342 -18.89 14.00 30.11
N PRO A 343 -19.78 14.58 29.28
CA PRO A 343 -20.12 16.01 29.39
C PRO A 343 -20.67 16.38 30.76
N SER A 344 -21.31 15.45 31.47
CA SER A 344 -21.88 15.69 32.80
C SER A 344 -20.82 15.76 33.92
N LYS A 345 -19.61 15.26 33.65
CA LYS A 345 -18.46 15.27 34.59
C LYS A 345 -17.47 16.40 34.35
N ILE A 346 -17.73 17.28 33.37
CA ILE A 346 -16.94 18.49 33.20
C ILE A 346 -17.29 19.42 34.33
N ILE A 347 -16.58 19.29 35.44
CA ILE A 347 -16.64 20.23 36.55
C ILE A 347 -16.04 21.55 36.00
N LEU A 348 -16.89 22.47 35.58
CA LEU A 348 -16.49 23.86 35.38
C LEU A 348 -15.91 24.32 36.73
N ASN A 349 -14.59 24.40 36.85
CA ASN A 349 -13.94 24.87 38.07
C ASN A 349 -14.29 26.37 38.25
N PRO A 350 -15.21 26.73 39.18
CA PRO A 350 -15.70 28.08 39.28
C PRO A 350 -14.64 29.06 39.82
N ARG A 351 -13.43 28.59 40.12
CA ARG A 351 -12.32 29.39 40.64
C ARG A 351 -11.50 30.14 39.59
N ARG A 352 -11.87 30.13 38.33
CA ARG A 352 -11.37 31.04 37.28
C ARG A 352 -12.44 32.06 36.79
N ALA A 353 -13.44 32.35 37.60
CA ALA A 353 -14.20 33.59 37.41
C ALA A 353 -13.22 34.74 37.72
N PHE A 354 -12.88 35.50 36.71
CA PHE A 354 -12.09 36.71 36.76
C PHE A 354 -12.57 37.56 37.94
N ASP A 355 -11.73 37.74 38.95
CA ASP A 355 -11.99 38.74 39.99
C ASP A 355 -11.64 40.12 39.43
N TRP A 356 -12.66 40.78 38.84
CA TRP A 356 -12.55 42.12 38.27
C TRP A 356 -12.34 43.21 39.38
N ARG A 357 -12.24 42.82 40.66
CA ARG A 357 -12.05 43.70 41.80
C ARG A 357 -10.60 43.81 42.27
N ALA A 358 -9.67 43.11 41.66
CA ALA A 358 -8.24 43.25 41.90
C ALA A 358 -7.62 44.10 40.77
N GLY A 359 -7.94 45.42 40.78
CA GLY A 359 -7.29 46.45 40.01
C GLY A 359 -6.21 47.10 40.85
#